data_6cbb5102c2eb36c0882e894df639f62d
#
_entry.id   6cbb5102c2eb36c0882e894df639f62d
#
_cell.length_a   1.000
_cell.length_b   1.000
_cell.length_c   1.000
_cell.angle_alpha   90.00
_cell.angle_beta   90.00
_cell.angle_gamma   90.00
#
_symmetry.space_group_name_H-M   'P 1'
#
loop_
_entity.id
_entity.type
_entity.pdbx_description
1 polymer ?
#
loop_
_entity_poly.entity_id
_entity_poly.type
_entity_poly.pdbx_seq_one_letter_code
_entity_poly.pdbx_strand_id
1 'polypeptide(L)'
;MTRYDYGHLGCPYYEEKIDDKLTLVIIPRKSELKSITVYISQGGFLHSKEIASSKIPFGSAYYLMKMIMPDSFIDELGKEGVLASCDLDYSYVRYHLNSLGDIYPSLNKLMQRISTPCYEEKDIEIFKEKERELSLKREKNPILVSKQKCLENLYLSSPIKYGYIPSYADGLRIHFSALKKYQENYYTKERITIFVSLDDDPQKVISEIKKLKFPSKSSYTETKFTYEEDYTKINKEYTKIEIEGNHSYLTYGVKFPSRAIIYDSYGEMTFATYQILIETIATNNKDFLTSLSNIRASLIDCELKEGGEDTYLLLTFQSEDEIALINFLTSYFTKLDSQITQKEYSDLQKKIIASSMSDLSMPNYATDLFSKTNANHIPYTALISHSSRISLNTYRKFLSEFKAFKKAVCFCKKGKKI
;
A
#
# COMPACT_ATOMS: atom_id res chain seq x y z
N MET A 1 -23.72 16.12 5.71
CA MET A 1 -23.56 14.89 4.91
C MET A 1 -23.70 15.22 3.44
N THR A 2 -22.69 14.92 2.66
CA THR A 2 -22.70 15.08 1.19
C THR A 2 -22.90 13.71 0.55
N ARG A 3 -23.87 13.63 -0.37
CA ARG A 3 -24.15 12.42 -1.15
C ARG A 3 -23.45 12.53 -2.49
N TYR A 4 -22.78 11.47 -2.91
CA TYR A 4 -22.16 11.35 -4.21
C TYR A 4 -22.84 10.22 -5.00
N ASP A 5 -23.45 10.58 -6.11
CA ASP A 5 -24.10 9.63 -7.02
C ASP A 5 -23.20 9.38 -8.24
N TYR A 6 -22.68 8.17 -8.34
CA TYR A 6 -21.93 7.74 -9.52
C TYR A 6 -22.76 6.70 -10.27
N GLY A 7 -23.39 7.13 -11.36
CA GLY A 7 -24.30 6.29 -12.15
C GLY A 7 -23.72 4.96 -12.62
N HIS A 8 -22.40 4.84 -12.67
CA HIS A 8 -21.70 3.60 -13.05
C HIS A 8 -21.51 2.60 -11.88
N LEU A 9 -21.69 3.04 -10.64
CA LEU A 9 -21.44 2.20 -9.45
C LEU A 9 -22.71 1.56 -8.89
N GLY A 10 -23.88 1.88 -9.44
CA GLY A 10 -25.16 1.32 -8.99
C GLY A 10 -25.64 1.75 -7.61
N CYS A 11 -24.83 2.48 -6.84
CA CYS A 11 -25.22 3.00 -5.53
C CYS A 11 -24.40 4.23 -5.14
N PRO A 12 -24.99 5.15 -4.35
CA PRO A 12 -24.30 6.31 -3.84
C PRO A 12 -23.30 5.93 -2.74
N TYR A 13 -22.37 6.84 -2.46
CA TYR A 13 -21.67 6.89 -1.18
C TYR A 13 -21.87 8.25 -0.52
N TYR A 14 -21.58 8.35 0.76
CA TYR A 14 -21.82 9.54 1.55
C TYR A 14 -20.54 9.93 2.29
N GLU A 15 -20.28 11.23 2.38
CA GLU A 15 -19.22 11.79 3.21
C GLU A 15 -19.81 12.69 4.29
N GLU A 16 -19.28 12.57 5.49
CA GLU A 16 -19.62 13.42 6.64
C GLU A 16 -18.35 13.81 7.39
N LYS A 17 -18.34 15.02 7.91
CA LYS A 17 -17.32 15.46 8.86
C LYS A 17 -17.88 15.35 10.27
N ILE A 18 -17.23 14.54 11.09
CA ILE A 18 -17.56 14.43 12.51
C ILE A 18 -16.73 15.46 13.25
N ASP A 19 -17.41 16.38 13.97
CA ASP A 19 -16.80 17.51 14.69
C ASP A 19 -15.87 18.36 13.77
N ASP A 20 -16.23 18.52 12.50
CA ASP A 20 -15.49 19.22 11.44
C ASP A 20 -14.06 18.72 11.19
N LYS A 21 -13.68 17.58 11.74
CA LYS A 21 -12.30 17.08 11.74
C LYS A 21 -12.14 15.68 11.16
N LEU A 22 -12.84 14.71 11.75
CA LEU A 22 -12.78 13.33 11.30
C LEU A 22 -13.64 13.13 10.07
N THR A 23 -13.12 12.43 9.08
CA THR A 23 -13.89 12.09 7.88
C THR A 23 -14.56 10.72 8.05
N LEU A 24 -15.85 10.65 7.78
CA LEU A 24 -16.61 9.43 7.69
C LEU A 24 -17.10 9.23 6.25
N VAL A 25 -16.80 8.07 5.68
CA VAL A 25 -17.24 7.68 4.34
C VAL A 25 -18.14 6.45 4.47
N ILE A 26 -19.39 6.58 4.05
CA ILE A 26 -20.39 5.51 4.13
C ILE A 26 -20.67 5.01 2.72
N ILE A 27 -20.53 3.71 2.51
CA ILE A 27 -20.69 3.02 1.24
C ILE A 27 -21.79 1.96 1.44
N PRO A 28 -23.09 2.32 1.32
CA PRO A 28 -24.19 1.38 1.58
C PRO A 28 -24.10 0.17 0.64
N ARG A 29 -24.24 -1.01 1.19
CA ARG A 29 -24.27 -2.26 0.44
C ARG A 29 -25.29 -3.21 1.04
N LYS A 30 -26.17 -3.75 0.21
CA LYS A 30 -27.10 -4.82 0.59
C LYS A 30 -26.34 -6.11 0.76
N SER A 31 -25.84 -6.37 1.96
CA SER A 31 -25.06 -7.56 2.31
C SER A 31 -25.21 -7.84 3.79
N GLU A 32 -25.19 -9.10 4.19
CA GLU A 32 -25.08 -9.50 5.59
C GLU A 32 -23.71 -9.18 6.15
N LEU A 33 -22.68 -9.23 5.30
CA LEU A 33 -21.30 -8.83 5.68
C LEU A 33 -21.28 -7.32 5.89
N LYS A 34 -20.73 -6.92 7.03
CA LYS A 34 -20.45 -5.54 7.41
C LYS A 34 -18.93 -5.34 7.43
N SER A 35 -18.46 -4.23 6.92
CA SER A 35 -17.04 -3.92 6.88
C SER A 35 -16.78 -2.49 7.34
N ILE A 36 -15.79 -2.33 8.22
CA ILE A 36 -15.29 -1.03 8.66
C ILE A 36 -13.78 -1.02 8.53
N THR A 37 -13.26 0.04 7.91
CA THR A 37 -11.83 0.31 7.86
C THR A 37 -11.55 1.65 8.53
N VAL A 38 -10.76 1.63 9.60
CA VAL A 38 -10.21 2.85 10.23
C VAL A 38 -8.86 3.13 9.58
N TYR A 39 -8.79 4.22 8.85
CA TYR A 39 -7.62 4.67 8.12
C TYR A 39 -6.97 5.82 8.87
N ILE A 40 -5.67 5.75 9.08
CA ILE A 40 -4.85 6.82 9.66
C ILE A 40 -3.92 7.32 8.56
N SER A 41 -4.04 8.59 8.17
CA SER A 41 -3.20 9.20 7.12
C SER A 41 -1.78 9.49 7.64
N GLN A 42 -1.11 8.45 8.16
CA GLN A 42 0.22 8.48 8.69
C GLN A 42 0.84 7.09 8.70
N GLY A 43 1.76 6.85 7.80
CA GLY A 43 2.37 5.55 7.60
C GLY A 43 3.71 5.35 8.28
N GLY A 44 4.32 4.20 7.96
CA GLY A 44 5.55 3.71 8.55
C GLY A 44 6.77 4.56 8.33
N PHE A 45 6.67 5.52 7.45
CA PHE A 45 7.86 5.93 6.80
C PHE A 45 8.10 7.41 6.62
N LEU A 46 7.05 8.15 6.48
CA LEU A 46 7.08 9.51 6.02
C LEU A 46 7.78 10.52 6.96
N HIS A 47 8.34 10.06 8.05
CA HIS A 47 8.90 10.90 9.11
C HIS A 47 10.37 10.69 9.39
N SER A 48 11.15 10.08 8.49
CA SER A 48 12.53 9.74 8.80
C SER A 48 13.39 10.95 9.20
N LYS A 49 13.19 12.14 8.64
CA LYS A 49 13.92 13.36 9.04
C LYS A 49 13.32 14.07 10.25
N GLU A 50 11.99 14.18 10.31
CA GLU A 50 11.31 14.73 11.51
C GLU A 50 11.38 13.78 12.69
N ILE A 51 11.35 12.48 12.45
CA ILE A 51 11.57 11.45 13.44
C ILE A 51 12.95 11.62 14.06
N ALA A 52 14.00 11.85 13.29
CA ALA A 52 15.33 12.12 13.81
C ALA A 52 15.37 13.38 14.69
N SER A 53 14.69 14.46 14.29
CA SER A 53 14.59 15.69 15.07
C SER A 53 13.66 15.56 16.28
N SER A 54 12.60 14.75 16.19
CA SER A 54 11.61 14.56 17.25
C SER A 54 11.96 13.45 18.25
N LYS A 55 13.06 12.74 18.03
CA LYS A 55 13.47 11.56 18.82
C LYS A 55 12.47 10.41 18.78
N ILE A 56 11.72 10.27 17.69
CA ILE A 56 10.83 9.12 17.45
C ILE A 56 11.59 8.14 16.53
N PRO A 57 11.87 6.91 16.95
CA PRO A 57 12.63 5.94 16.16
C PRO A 57 11.89 5.52 14.89
N PHE A 58 12.67 5.18 13.84
CA PHE A 58 12.13 4.50 12.66
C PHE A 58 11.43 3.19 13.07
N GLY A 59 10.32 2.89 12.42
CA GLY A 59 9.50 1.71 12.75
C GLY A 59 8.45 1.95 13.83
N SER A 60 8.37 3.14 14.44
CA SER A 60 7.35 3.44 15.47
C SER A 60 5.93 3.22 14.97
N ALA A 61 5.63 3.51 13.69
CA ALA A 61 4.31 3.22 13.10
C ALA A 61 3.99 1.72 13.09
N TYR A 62 4.96 0.88 12.71
CA TYR A 62 4.82 -0.57 12.69
C TYR A 62 4.56 -1.13 14.10
N TYR A 63 5.37 -0.72 15.06
CA TYR A 63 5.20 -1.15 16.44
C TYR A 63 3.91 -0.65 17.03
N LEU A 64 3.53 0.62 16.83
CA LEU A 64 2.28 1.16 17.33
C LEU A 64 1.08 0.42 16.74
N MET A 65 1.07 0.14 15.43
CA MET A 65 0.02 -0.64 14.79
C MET A 65 -0.16 -2.00 15.48
N LYS A 66 0.95 -2.69 15.79
CA LYS A 66 0.94 -3.98 16.49
C LYS A 66 0.56 -3.88 17.97
N MET A 67 0.86 -2.76 18.63
CA MET A 67 0.41 -2.51 20.00
C MET A 67 -1.09 -2.19 20.07
N ILE A 68 -1.64 -1.48 19.09
CA ILE A 68 -3.07 -1.21 19.00
C ILE A 68 -3.85 -2.48 18.66
N MET A 69 -3.35 -3.29 17.73
CA MET A 69 -4.00 -4.54 17.28
C MET A 69 -3.03 -5.74 17.43
N PRO A 70 -2.72 -6.14 18.68
CA PRO A 70 -1.93 -7.35 18.94
C PRO A 70 -2.75 -8.61 18.62
N ASP A 71 -2.08 -9.74 18.42
CA ASP A 71 -2.74 -11.02 18.11
C ASP A 71 -3.80 -11.40 19.14
N SER A 72 -3.54 -11.14 20.44
CA SER A 72 -4.51 -11.40 21.53
C SER A 72 -5.82 -10.61 21.38
N PHE A 73 -5.75 -9.38 20.87
CA PHE A 73 -6.94 -8.57 20.61
C PHE A 73 -7.67 -9.04 19.34
N ILE A 74 -6.91 -9.47 18.31
CA ILE A 74 -7.50 -10.10 17.11
C ILE A 74 -8.25 -11.38 17.51
N ASP A 75 -7.67 -12.22 18.37
CA ASP A 75 -8.30 -13.44 18.86
C ASP A 75 -9.54 -13.14 19.72
N GLU A 76 -9.51 -12.08 20.54
CA GLU A 76 -10.68 -11.63 21.31
C GLU A 76 -11.83 -11.26 20.36
N LEU A 77 -11.57 -10.42 19.36
CA LEU A 77 -12.56 -10.03 18.36
C LEU A 77 -13.05 -11.23 17.54
N GLY A 78 -12.17 -12.18 17.23
CA GLY A 78 -12.52 -13.43 16.56
C GLY A 78 -13.54 -14.26 17.34
N LYS A 79 -13.43 -14.33 18.67
CA LYS A 79 -14.42 -14.98 19.54
C LYS A 79 -15.79 -14.27 19.56
N GLU A 80 -15.80 -12.98 19.23
CA GLU A 80 -17.02 -12.17 19.07
C GLU A 80 -17.61 -12.23 17.64
N GLY A 81 -17.02 -13.05 16.75
CA GLY A 81 -17.46 -13.18 15.35
C GLY A 81 -16.99 -12.06 14.44
N VAL A 82 -15.91 -11.35 14.82
CA VAL A 82 -15.33 -10.27 14.02
C VAL A 82 -13.96 -10.68 13.50
N LEU A 83 -13.79 -10.70 12.19
CA LEU A 83 -12.50 -10.84 11.54
C LEU A 83 -11.79 -9.49 11.54
N ALA A 84 -10.70 -9.41 12.29
CA ALA A 84 -9.92 -8.20 12.43
C ALA A 84 -8.53 -8.37 11.79
N SER A 85 -8.04 -7.33 11.14
CA SER A 85 -6.67 -7.28 10.60
C SER A 85 -6.16 -5.83 10.57
N CYS A 86 -4.86 -5.68 10.42
CA CYS A 86 -4.24 -4.37 10.22
C CYS A 86 -3.15 -4.45 9.17
N ASP A 87 -2.95 -3.38 8.45
CA ASP A 87 -1.86 -3.21 7.50
C ASP A 87 -1.24 -1.82 7.58
N LEU A 88 0.00 -1.75 7.14
CA LEU A 88 0.83 -0.56 7.13
C LEU A 88 1.38 -0.35 5.73
N ASP A 89 1.37 0.90 5.29
CA ASP A 89 2.07 1.33 4.10
C ASP A 89 2.96 2.55 4.42
N TYR A 90 3.64 3.10 3.43
CA TYR A 90 4.49 4.29 3.58
C TYR A 90 3.71 5.49 4.10
N SER A 91 2.48 5.70 3.66
CA SER A 91 1.68 6.89 3.94
C SER A 91 0.50 6.68 4.88
N TYR A 92 0.17 5.43 5.25
CA TYR A 92 -0.98 5.15 6.08
C TYR A 92 -0.84 3.90 6.95
N VAL A 93 -1.70 3.82 7.95
CA VAL A 93 -2.03 2.60 8.69
C VAL A 93 -3.52 2.36 8.55
N ARG A 94 -3.94 1.10 8.40
CA ARG A 94 -5.35 0.71 8.36
C ARG A 94 -5.64 -0.39 9.36
N TYR A 95 -6.84 -0.33 9.92
CA TYR A 95 -7.40 -1.34 10.81
C TYR A 95 -8.74 -1.77 10.22
N HIS A 96 -8.88 -3.06 9.93
CA HIS A 96 -10.05 -3.64 9.27
C HIS A 96 -10.86 -4.47 10.25
N LEU A 97 -12.17 -4.30 10.23
CA LEU A 97 -13.14 -5.11 10.95
C LEU A 97 -14.18 -5.61 9.95
N ASN A 98 -14.45 -6.92 9.96
CA ASN A 98 -15.48 -7.54 9.14
C ASN A 98 -16.34 -8.45 10.02
N SER A 99 -17.67 -8.37 9.92
CA SER A 99 -18.60 -9.14 10.75
C SER A 99 -19.90 -9.41 10.04
N LEU A 100 -20.54 -10.54 10.35
CA LEU A 100 -21.94 -10.79 10.01
C LEU A 100 -22.91 -10.29 11.09
N GLY A 101 -22.39 -10.03 12.30
CA GLY A 101 -23.15 -9.54 13.45
C GLY A 101 -23.09 -8.01 13.63
N ASP A 102 -23.32 -7.57 14.86
CA ASP A 102 -23.14 -6.16 15.23
C ASP A 102 -21.64 -5.83 15.33
N ILE A 103 -21.18 -4.88 14.52
CA ILE A 103 -19.75 -4.51 14.40
C ILE A 103 -19.37 -3.31 15.27
N TYR A 104 -20.36 -2.53 15.76
CA TYR A 104 -20.09 -1.29 16.49
C TYR A 104 -19.42 -1.49 17.86
N PRO A 105 -19.73 -2.53 18.65
CA PRO A 105 -19.00 -2.80 19.88
C PRO A 105 -17.50 -3.00 19.66
N SER A 106 -17.14 -3.78 18.62
CA SER A 106 -15.75 -4.04 18.26
C SER A 106 -15.06 -2.80 17.73
N LEU A 107 -15.76 -1.97 16.94
CA LEU A 107 -15.25 -0.67 16.51
C LEU A 107 -14.99 0.24 17.72
N ASN A 108 -15.88 0.26 18.72
CA ASN A 108 -15.68 1.07 19.94
C ASN A 108 -14.42 0.63 20.70
N LYS A 109 -14.21 -0.68 20.87
CA LYS A 109 -12.97 -1.23 21.47
C LYS A 109 -11.72 -0.77 20.70
N LEU A 110 -11.74 -0.89 19.38
CA LEU A 110 -10.63 -0.46 18.52
C LEU A 110 -10.38 1.05 18.66
N MET A 111 -11.43 1.87 18.61
CA MET A 111 -11.29 3.34 18.73
C MET A 111 -10.79 3.78 20.10
N GLN A 112 -11.11 3.06 21.17
CA GLN A 112 -10.53 3.31 22.50
C GLN A 112 -9.02 3.08 22.49
N ARG A 113 -8.54 1.99 21.84
CA ARG A 113 -7.10 1.67 21.69
C ARG A 113 -6.37 2.67 20.79
N ILE A 114 -7.02 3.16 19.75
CA ILE A 114 -6.48 4.21 18.87
C ILE A 114 -6.38 5.55 19.63
N SER A 115 -7.35 5.85 20.50
CA SER A 115 -7.47 7.15 21.17
C SER A 115 -6.60 7.28 22.43
N THR A 116 -6.23 6.17 23.05
CA THR A 116 -5.49 6.15 24.31
C THR A 116 -4.52 4.99 24.32
N PRO A 117 -3.25 5.18 24.72
CA PRO A 117 -2.30 4.08 24.88
C PRO A 117 -2.89 2.95 25.75
N CYS A 118 -2.92 1.74 25.23
CA CYS A 118 -3.44 0.54 25.86
C CYS A 118 -2.37 -0.55 25.99
N TYR A 119 -1.12 -0.15 25.99
CA TYR A 119 0.08 -0.98 26.04
C TYR A 119 1.07 -0.39 27.04
N GLU A 120 1.96 -1.23 27.53
CA GLU A 120 3.03 -0.88 28.46
C GLU A 120 4.40 -1.25 27.87
N GLU A 121 5.49 -0.85 28.54
CA GLU A 121 6.86 -1.23 28.12
C GLU A 121 7.01 -2.75 28.00
N LYS A 122 6.39 -3.50 28.91
CA LYS A 122 6.40 -4.97 28.90
C LYS A 122 5.83 -5.55 27.60
N ASP A 123 4.75 -4.97 27.07
CA ASP A 123 4.13 -5.46 25.84
C ASP A 123 5.05 -5.23 24.64
N ILE A 124 5.76 -4.09 24.64
CA ILE A 124 6.75 -3.74 23.61
C ILE A 124 7.92 -4.72 23.65
N GLU A 125 8.43 -5.05 24.83
CA GLU A 125 9.54 -6.01 24.96
C GLU A 125 9.14 -7.43 24.51
N ILE A 126 7.93 -7.88 24.87
CA ILE A 126 7.39 -9.17 24.36
C ILE A 126 7.32 -9.15 22.83
N PHE A 127 6.86 -8.05 22.24
CA PHE A 127 6.76 -7.93 20.80
C PHE A 127 8.14 -7.88 20.14
N LYS A 128 9.14 -7.23 20.75
CA LYS A 128 10.53 -7.23 20.24
C LYS A 128 11.10 -8.64 20.11
N GLU A 129 10.90 -9.48 21.12
CA GLU A 129 11.37 -10.87 21.05
C GLU A 129 10.71 -11.65 19.93
N LYS A 130 9.39 -11.50 19.75
CA LYS A 130 8.66 -12.09 18.62
C LYS A 130 9.17 -11.56 17.28
N GLU A 131 9.37 -10.25 17.19
CA GLU A 131 9.83 -9.57 15.98
C GLU A 131 11.26 -9.95 15.59
N ARG A 132 12.10 -10.30 16.57
CA ARG A 132 13.45 -10.80 16.33
C ARG A 132 13.46 -12.01 15.39
N GLU A 133 12.64 -13.00 15.66
CA GLU A 133 12.56 -14.20 14.81
C GLU A 133 12.01 -13.86 13.40
N LEU A 134 11.00 -12.99 13.34
CA LEU A 134 10.40 -12.58 12.08
C LEU A 134 11.38 -11.76 11.23
N SER A 135 12.16 -10.87 11.86
CA SER A 135 13.20 -10.09 11.19
C SER A 135 14.29 -10.98 10.62
N LEU A 136 14.79 -11.94 11.40
CA LEU A 136 15.78 -12.91 10.92
C LEU A 136 15.27 -13.76 9.75
N LYS A 137 13.97 -14.13 9.76
CA LYS A 137 13.35 -14.82 8.62
C LYS A 137 13.26 -13.93 7.38
N ARG A 138 12.92 -12.65 7.54
CA ARG A 138 12.89 -11.68 6.43
C ARG A 138 14.27 -11.45 5.83
N GLU A 139 15.28 -11.27 6.67
CA GLU A 139 16.68 -11.07 6.26
C GLU A 139 17.27 -12.27 5.51
N LYS A 140 16.73 -13.47 5.75
CA LYS A 140 17.11 -14.69 5.03
C LYS A 140 16.22 -15.00 3.83
N ASN A 141 15.14 -14.26 3.63
CA ASN A 141 14.24 -14.48 2.49
C ASN A 141 14.82 -13.82 1.23
N PRO A 142 15.26 -14.58 0.23
CA PRO A 142 15.95 -14.03 -0.95
C PRO A 142 15.05 -13.11 -1.79
N ILE A 143 13.73 -13.31 -1.80
CA ILE A 143 12.79 -12.44 -2.49
C ILE A 143 12.73 -11.08 -1.81
N LEU A 144 12.53 -11.05 -0.48
CA LEU A 144 12.42 -9.79 0.27
C LEU A 144 13.72 -9.00 0.24
N VAL A 145 14.85 -9.69 0.39
CA VAL A 145 16.17 -9.05 0.32
C VAL A 145 16.47 -8.50 -1.08
N SER A 146 16.12 -9.25 -2.13
CA SER A 146 16.26 -8.80 -3.52
C SER A 146 15.45 -7.54 -3.81
N LYS A 147 14.18 -7.48 -3.33
CA LYS A 147 13.34 -6.29 -3.43
C LYS A 147 13.92 -5.11 -2.68
N GLN A 148 14.32 -5.30 -1.43
CA GLN A 148 14.90 -4.25 -0.59
C GLN A 148 16.17 -3.67 -1.22
N LYS A 149 17.07 -4.52 -1.71
CA LYS A 149 18.29 -4.09 -2.39
C LYS A 149 18.01 -3.39 -3.72
N CYS A 150 16.96 -3.78 -4.42
CA CYS A 150 16.52 -3.08 -5.63
C CYS A 150 16.02 -1.66 -5.31
N LEU A 151 15.25 -1.47 -4.22
CA LEU A 151 14.85 -0.13 -3.75
C LEU A 151 16.04 0.73 -3.34
N GLU A 152 17.02 0.17 -2.64
CA GLU A 152 18.28 0.85 -2.30
C GLU A 152 19.05 1.29 -3.56
N ASN A 153 18.97 0.51 -4.63
CA ASN A 153 19.58 0.85 -5.91
C ASN A 153 18.82 1.97 -6.64
N LEU A 154 17.48 1.96 -6.57
CA LEU A 154 16.63 2.93 -7.26
C LEU A 154 16.72 4.33 -6.68
N TYR A 155 16.72 4.46 -5.34
CA TYR A 155 16.51 5.75 -4.68
C TYR A 155 17.81 6.30 -4.07
N LEU A 156 18.03 7.60 -4.31
CA LEU A 156 19.15 8.36 -3.73
C LEU A 156 18.80 8.87 -2.33
N SER A 157 17.73 9.62 -2.24
CA SER A 157 17.33 10.39 -1.05
C SER A 157 16.06 9.87 -0.42
N SER A 158 15.12 9.38 -1.24
CA SER A 158 13.82 8.93 -0.75
C SER A 158 13.98 7.82 0.27
N PRO A 159 13.32 7.97 1.38
CA PRO A 159 13.32 6.98 2.43
C PRO A 159 12.66 5.65 1.99
N ILE A 160 11.93 5.57 0.91
CA ILE A 160 11.39 4.32 0.31
C ILE A 160 12.46 3.22 0.25
N LYS A 161 13.72 3.60 0.03
CA LYS A 161 14.86 2.68 0.03
C LYS A 161 15.05 1.87 1.33
N TYR A 162 14.47 2.30 2.44
CA TYR A 162 14.58 1.58 3.72
C TYR A 162 13.39 0.66 4.01
N GLY A 163 12.35 0.69 3.17
CA GLY A 163 11.10 0.00 3.44
C GLY A 163 10.27 0.67 4.55
N TYR A 164 9.19 0.07 4.97
CA TYR A 164 8.30 0.57 6.04
C TYR A 164 8.25 -0.38 7.25
N ILE A 165 8.83 -1.56 7.14
CA ILE A 165 8.99 -2.49 8.26
C ILE A 165 10.41 -2.33 8.78
N PRO A 166 10.60 -2.02 10.08
CA PRO A 166 11.92 -1.82 10.65
C PRO A 166 12.73 -3.11 10.69
N SER A 167 14.06 -2.96 10.66
CA SER A 167 14.97 -4.04 11.04
C SER A 167 14.86 -4.33 12.54
N TYR A 168 15.36 -5.48 12.98
CA TYR A 168 15.44 -5.77 14.41
C TYR A 168 16.26 -4.71 15.18
N ALA A 169 17.36 -4.23 14.61
CA ALA A 169 18.20 -3.19 15.21
C ALA A 169 17.44 -1.85 15.38
N ASP A 170 16.57 -1.47 14.45
CA ASP A 170 15.71 -0.31 14.59
C ASP A 170 14.67 -0.51 15.68
N GLY A 171 14.10 -1.72 15.75
CA GLY A 171 13.13 -2.10 16.78
C GLY A 171 13.67 -1.98 18.21
N LEU A 172 14.96 -2.25 18.44
CA LEU A 172 15.57 -2.12 19.75
C LEU A 172 15.51 -0.68 20.33
N ARG A 173 15.40 0.32 19.47
CA ARG A 173 15.30 1.74 19.85
C ARG A 173 13.91 2.18 20.23
N ILE A 174 12.90 1.33 20.01
CA ILE A 174 11.50 1.65 20.27
C ILE A 174 11.16 1.33 21.72
N HIS A 175 10.55 2.27 22.41
CA HIS A 175 10.15 2.19 23.81
C HIS A 175 8.82 2.93 24.03
N PHE A 176 8.17 2.71 25.16
CA PHE A 176 6.83 3.24 25.46
C PHE A 176 6.70 4.73 25.21
N SER A 177 7.67 5.54 25.71
CA SER A 177 7.56 7.00 25.57
C SER A 177 7.64 7.46 24.11
N ALA A 178 8.39 6.73 23.25
CA ALA A 178 8.47 7.02 21.83
C ALA A 178 7.15 6.67 21.11
N LEU A 179 6.58 5.51 21.40
CA LEU A 179 5.28 5.10 20.82
C LEU A 179 4.14 5.99 21.30
N LYS A 180 4.10 6.33 22.58
CA LYS A 180 3.13 7.27 23.14
C LYS A 180 3.20 8.62 22.44
N LYS A 181 4.41 9.17 22.28
CA LYS A 181 4.63 10.43 21.57
C LYS A 181 4.20 10.33 20.11
N TYR A 182 4.49 9.21 19.45
CA TYR A 182 4.05 8.96 18.07
C TYR A 182 2.52 8.93 17.99
N GLN A 183 1.85 8.17 18.85
CA GLN A 183 0.39 8.08 18.90
C GLN A 183 -0.25 9.45 19.15
N GLU A 184 0.24 10.22 20.14
CA GLU A 184 -0.27 11.55 20.45
C GLU A 184 -0.10 12.57 19.33
N ASN A 185 0.96 12.46 18.53
CA ASN A 185 1.25 13.42 17.46
C ASN A 185 0.57 13.09 16.14
N TYR A 186 0.35 11.80 15.84
CA TYR A 186 -0.08 11.36 14.52
C TYR A 186 -1.44 10.67 14.49
N TYR A 187 -1.94 10.18 15.61
CA TYR A 187 -3.28 9.60 15.70
C TYR A 187 -4.26 10.68 16.17
N THR A 188 -4.50 11.67 15.32
CA THR A 188 -5.38 12.80 15.58
C THR A 188 -6.67 12.68 14.78
N LYS A 189 -7.74 13.38 15.20
CA LYS A 189 -9.04 13.33 14.50
C LYS A 189 -8.93 13.67 13.02
N GLU A 190 -8.10 14.67 12.69
CA GLU A 190 -7.92 15.17 11.32
C GLU A 190 -7.26 14.14 10.39
N ARG A 191 -6.50 13.20 10.96
CA ARG A 191 -5.82 12.14 10.21
C ARG A 191 -6.62 10.85 10.12
N ILE A 192 -7.75 10.78 10.82
CA ILE A 192 -8.61 9.60 10.83
C ILE A 192 -9.69 9.74 9.75
N THR A 193 -9.79 8.73 8.91
CA THR A 193 -10.94 8.51 8.03
C THR A 193 -11.54 7.14 8.36
N ILE A 194 -12.84 7.08 8.60
CA ILE A 194 -13.54 5.82 8.83
C ILE A 194 -14.36 5.49 7.59
N PHE A 195 -14.06 4.38 6.95
CA PHE A 195 -14.82 3.82 5.83
C PHE A 195 -15.76 2.75 6.37
N VAL A 196 -17.04 2.89 6.08
CA VAL A 196 -18.10 1.98 6.55
C VAL A 196 -18.88 1.47 5.36
N SER A 197 -18.97 0.14 5.21
CA SER A 197 -19.81 -0.49 4.20
C SER A 197 -20.70 -1.55 4.84
N LEU A 198 -22.00 -1.30 4.85
CA LEU A 198 -23.02 -2.14 5.46
C LEU A 198 -24.43 -1.71 4.96
N ASP A 199 -25.46 -2.50 5.28
CA ASP A 199 -26.86 -2.28 4.92
C ASP A 199 -27.62 -1.58 6.07
N ASP A 200 -27.13 -0.40 6.49
CA ASP A 200 -27.82 0.45 7.46
C ASP A 200 -28.10 1.84 6.85
N ASP A 201 -29.07 2.53 7.43
CA ASP A 201 -29.33 3.93 7.08
C ASP A 201 -28.12 4.81 7.44
N PRO A 202 -27.66 5.68 6.53
CA PRO A 202 -26.51 6.54 6.77
C PRO A 202 -26.60 7.40 8.05
N GLN A 203 -27.82 7.85 8.43
CA GLN A 203 -28.00 8.63 9.66
C GLN A 203 -27.78 7.78 10.91
N LYS A 204 -28.21 6.50 10.86
CA LYS A 204 -27.92 5.54 11.94
C LYS A 204 -26.41 5.35 12.09
N VAL A 205 -25.69 5.14 10.97
CA VAL A 205 -24.22 5.01 10.98
C VAL A 205 -23.58 6.23 11.61
N ILE A 206 -23.95 7.45 11.19
CA ILE A 206 -23.45 8.70 11.77
C ILE A 206 -23.69 8.75 13.28
N SER A 207 -24.89 8.36 13.72
CA SER A 207 -25.24 8.39 15.14
C SER A 207 -24.38 7.42 15.98
N GLU A 208 -24.07 6.22 15.45
CA GLU A 208 -23.21 5.25 16.11
C GLU A 208 -21.75 5.74 16.15
N ILE A 209 -21.25 6.28 15.05
CA ILE A 209 -19.88 6.82 15.00
C ILE A 209 -19.70 7.99 15.98
N LYS A 210 -20.69 8.87 16.11
CA LYS A 210 -20.63 10.01 17.06
C LYS A 210 -20.54 9.59 18.54
N LYS A 211 -20.94 8.36 18.89
CA LYS A 211 -20.81 7.82 20.26
C LYS A 211 -19.39 7.36 20.60
N LEU A 212 -18.54 7.19 19.61
CA LEU A 212 -17.18 6.66 19.80
C LEU A 212 -16.28 7.67 20.50
N LYS A 213 -15.30 7.14 21.24
CA LYS A 213 -14.23 7.95 21.80
C LYS A 213 -13.17 8.21 20.72
N PHE A 214 -12.87 9.48 20.50
CA PHE A 214 -11.83 9.91 19.57
C PHE A 214 -10.63 10.49 20.31
N PRO A 215 -9.44 10.55 19.68
CA PRO A 215 -8.28 11.24 20.23
C PRO A 215 -8.63 12.67 20.60
N SER A 216 -8.19 13.11 21.79
CA SER A 216 -8.51 14.45 22.30
C SER A 216 -7.65 15.55 21.67
N LYS A 217 -6.45 15.20 21.20
CA LYS A 217 -5.50 16.14 20.62
C LYS A 217 -5.90 16.49 19.19
N SER A 218 -5.91 17.78 18.88
CA SER A 218 -6.32 18.32 17.59
C SER A 218 -5.25 19.20 16.95
N SER A 219 -3.99 19.02 17.30
CA SER A 219 -2.90 19.76 16.63
C SER A 219 -2.48 19.01 15.37
N TYR A 220 -3.08 19.38 14.25
CA TYR A 220 -2.58 18.99 12.95
C TYR A 220 -1.41 19.92 12.57
N THR A 221 -0.22 19.37 12.58
CA THR A 221 0.91 19.99 11.88
C THR A 221 1.08 19.21 10.59
N GLU A 222 0.82 19.86 9.46
CA GLU A 222 1.08 19.24 8.16
C GLU A 222 2.59 18.96 8.07
N THR A 223 2.92 17.68 8.01
CA THR A 223 4.30 17.25 7.89
C THR A 223 4.70 17.34 6.43
N LYS A 224 5.38 18.39 6.04
CA LYS A 224 5.97 18.48 4.71
C LYS A 224 7.23 17.62 4.65
N PHE A 225 7.26 16.71 3.68
CA PHE A 225 8.48 15.96 3.39
C PHE A 225 9.54 16.90 2.81
N THR A 226 10.76 16.79 3.29
CA THR A 226 11.89 17.62 2.91
C THR A 226 13.02 16.83 2.27
N TYR A 227 12.72 15.73 1.58
CA TYR A 227 13.73 15.09 0.73
C TYR A 227 13.44 15.42 -0.74
N GLU A 228 14.48 15.70 -1.46
CA GLU A 228 14.42 15.88 -2.90
C GLU A 228 14.97 14.61 -3.56
N GLU A 229 14.14 13.90 -4.30
CA GLU A 229 14.55 12.75 -5.08
C GLU A 229 14.81 13.18 -6.53
N ASP A 230 16.00 12.86 -7.04
CA ASP A 230 16.33 13.08 -8.45
C ASP A 230 15.87 11.88 -9.30
N TYR A 231 14.75 12.04 -9.99
CA TYR A 231 14.18 10.98 -10.83
C TYR A 231 14.97 10.68 -12.09
N THR A 232 15.94 11.54 -12.44
CA THR A 232 16.84 11.31 -13.59
C THR A 232 18.03 10.45 -13.23
N LYS A 233 18.24 10.14 -11.97
CA LYS A 233 19.37 9.35 -11.43
C LYS A 233 18.90 8.19 -10.58
N ILE A 234 19.73 7.19 -10.47
CA ILE A 234 19.60 6.06 -9.53
C ILE A 234 20.89 5.93 -8.73
N ASN A 235 20.80 5.29 -7.57
CA ASN A 235 21.96 5.07 -6.72
C ASN A 235 22.92 4.05 -7.35
N LYS A 236 22.35 2.96 -7.93
CA LYS A 236 23.14 1.90 -8.56
C LYS A 236 22.30 1.14 -9.59
N GLU A 237 22.87 0.83 -10.75
CA GLU A 237 22.11 0.11 -11.78
C GLU A 237 21.92 -1.37 -11.45
N TYR A 238 22.93 -1.99 -10.84
CA TYR A 238 22.94 -3.42 -10.59
C TYR A 238 23.64 -3.79 -9.27
N THR A 239 23.05 -4.74 -8.55
CA THR A 239 23.66 -5.38 -7.37
C THR A 239 23.49 -6.89 -7.46
N LYS A 240 24.55 -7.62 -7.14
CA LYS A 240 24.53 -9.08 -6.99
C LYS A 240 24.88 -9.44 -5.55
N ILE A 241 24.07 -10.31 -4.97
CA ILE A 241 24.28 -10.83 -3.61
C ILE A 241 24.11 -12.35 -3.62
N GLU A 242 24.66 -13.02 -2.64
CA GLU A 242 24.45 -14.45 -2.41
C GLU A 242 23.71 -14.67 -1.09
N ILE A 243 22.64 -15.46 -1.14
CA ILE A 243 21.85 -15.84 0.03
C ILE A 243 21.62 -17.35 -0.01
N GLU A 244 21.68 -17.99 1.14
CA GLU A 244 21.32 -19.41 1.26
C GLU A 244 19.89 -19.64 0.76
N GLY A 245 19.72 -20.56 -0.18
CA GLY A 245 18.42 -20.84 -0.75
C GLY A 245 18.45 -21.88 -1.88
N ASN A 246 17.26 -22.32 -2.29
CA ASN A 246 17.11 -23.32 -3.34
C ASN A 246 17.09 -22.72 -4.76
N HIS A 247 16.72 -21.44 -4.87
CA HIS A 247 16.54 -20.75 -6.15
C HIS A 247 17.21 -19.39 -6.14
N SER A 248 17.56 -18.92 -7.32
CA SER A 248 18.02 -17.54 -7.54
C SER A 248 16.85 -16.65 -7.94
N TYR A 249 16.90 -15.39 -7.51
CA TYR A 249 15.85 -14.41 -7.79
C TYR A 249 16.43 -13.13 -8.35
N LEU A 250 15.73 -12.53 -9.31
CA LEU A 250 16.06 -11.23 -9.86
C LEU A 250 14.88 -10.29 -9.62
N THR A 251 15.15 -9.16 -8.98
CA THR A 251 14.18 -8.06 -8.90
C THR A 251 14.59 -6.96 -9.86
N TYR A 252 13.68 -6.65 -10.77
CA TYR A 252 13.77 -5.55 -11.72
C TYR A 252 12.88 -4.42 -11.26
N GLY A 253 13.48 -3.29 -10.92
CA GLY A 253 12.78 -2.12 -10.38
C GLY A 253 12.74 -0.97 -11.37
N VAL A 254 11.63 -0.25 -11.39
CA VAL A 254 11.44 0.98 -12.15
C VAL A 254 11.02 2.07 -11.20
N LYS A 255 11.73 3.20 -11.21
CA LYS A 255 11.41 4.40 -10.46
C LYS A 255 10.60 5.35 -11.35
N PHE A 256 9.41 5.70 -10.87
CA PHE A 256 8.56 6.69 -11.52
C PHE A 256 8.87 8.09 -10.97
N PRO A 257 8.71 9.13 -11.78
CA PRO A 257 8.73 10.49 -11.28
C PRO A 257 7.61 10.71 -10.25
N SER A 258 7.74 11.74 -9.45
CA SER A 258 6.74 12.06 -8.43
C SER A 258 5.35 12.15 -9.07
N ARG A 259 4.35 11.85 -8.29
CA ARG A 259 2.94 11.91 -8.68
C ARG A 259 2.56 13.27 -9.28
N ALA A 260 3.08 14.37 -8.74
CA ALA A 260 2.84 15.71 -9.27
C ALA A 260 3.24 15.82 -10.74
N ILE A 261 4.41 15.30 -11.13
CA ILE A 261 4.89 15.34 -12.52
C ILE A 261 4.02 14.49 -13.43
N ILE A 262 3.62 13.29 -13.00
CA ILE A 262 2.74 12.44 -13.80
C ILE A 262 1.32 13.01 -13.82
N TYR A 263 0.86 13.58 -12.72
CA TYR A 263 -0.44 14.24 -12.63
C TYR A 263 -0.56 15.38 -13.64
N ASP A 264 0.47 16.21 -13.78
CA ASP A 264 0.52 17.25 -14.80
C ASP A 264 0.44 16.71 -16.23
N SER A 265 1.01 15.51 -16.47
CA SER A 265 1.02 14.89 -17.80
C SER A 265 -0.28 14.13 -18.12
N TYR A 266 -0.87 13.42 -17.16
CA TYR A 266 -2.02 12.53 -17.35
C TYR A 266 -3.21 12.88 -16.44
N GLY A 267 -3.06 13.86 -15.55
CA GLY A 267 -4.08 14.32 -14.61
C GLY A 267 -4.58 13.22 -13.67
N GLU A 268 -5.86 13.28 -13.36
CA GLU A 268 -6.52 12.31 -12.49
C GLU A 268 -6.53 10.87 -13.03
N MET A 269 -6.15 10.66 -14.29
CA MET A 269 -6.09 9.34 -14.94
C MET A 269 -4.85 8.52 -14.56
N THR A 270 -3.88 9.09 -13.84
CA THR A 270 -2.60 8.44 -13.50
C THR A 270 -2.79 7.11 -12.80
N PHE A 271 -3.67 7.06 -11.80
CA PHE A 271 -3.95 5.82 -11.06
C PHE A 271 -4.50 4.70 -11.98
N ALA A 272 -5.47 5.03 -12.83
CA ALA A 272 -6.00 4.08 -13.79
C ALA A 272 -4.95 3.64 -14.81
N THR A 273 -4.06 4.56 -15.24
CA THR A 273 -2.94 4.24 -16.12
C THR A 273 -1.98 3.23 -15.49
N TYR A 274 -1.67 3.38 -14.21
CA TYR A 274 -0.83 2.42 -13.47
C TYR A 274 -1.49 1.04 -13.35
N GLN A 275 -2.80 0.99 -13.10
CA GLN A 275 -3.50 -0.29 -13.04
C GLN A 275 -3.52 -0.98 -14.42
N ILE A 276 -3.69 -0.23 -15.50
CA ILE A 276 -3.57 -0.77 -16.86
C ILE A 276 -2.15 -1.30 -17.11
N LEU A 277 -1.11 -0.61 -16.62
CA LEU A 277 0.28 -1.06 -16.74
C LEU A 277 0.51 -2.41 -16.05
N ILE A 278 0.04 -2.56 -14.81
CA ILE A 278 0.16 -3.82 -14.06
C ILE A 278 -0.52 -4.95 -14.82
N GLU A 279 -1.75 -4.74 -15.27
CA GLU A 279 -2.49 -5.74 -16.04
C GLU A 279 -1.78 -6.09 -17.36
N THR A 280 -1.17 -5.11 -18.02
CA THR A 280 -0.41 -5.32 -19.24
C THR A 280 0.81 -6.20 -19.02
N ILE A 281 1.53 -5.98 -17.92
CA ILE A 281 2.81 -6.68 -17.65
C ILE A 281 2.56 -8.03 -16.97
N ALA A 282 1.75 -8.06 -15.90
CA ALA A 282 1.75 -9.17 -14.97
C ALA A 282 0.70 -10.26 -15.27
N THR A 283 -0.48 -9.90 -15.77
CA THR A 283 -1.62 -10.83 -15.73
C THR A 283 -2.16 -11.27 -17.07
N ASN A 284 -1.98 -10.48 -18.12
CA ASN A 284 -2.63 -10.75 -19.42
C ASN A 284 -1.70 -11.01 -20.59
N ASN A 285 -0.40 -10.94 -20.38
CA ASN A 285 0.52 -11.14 -21.47
C ASN A 285 0.99 -12.60 -21.53
N LYS A 286 0.20 -13.46 -22.19
CA LYS A 286 0.57 -14.87 -22.43
C LYS A 286 1.92 -14.99 -23.12
N ASP A 287 2.22 -14.10 -24.06
CA ASP A 287 3.46 -14.10 -24.80
C ASP A 287 4.65 -13.74 -23.90
N PHE A 288 4.47 -12.80 -22.98
CA PHE A 288 5.47 -12.47 -21.97
C PHE A 288 5.78 -13.67 -21.09
N LEU A 289 4.74 -14.31 -20.52
CA LEU A 289 4.90 -15.46 -19.63
C LEU A 289 5.48 -16.67 -20.37
N THR A 290 5.07 -16.90 -21.61
CA THR A 290 5.61 -17.98 -22.44
C THR A 290 7.08 -17.71 -22.78
N SER A 291 7.43 -16.48 -23.08
CA SER A 291 8.81 -16.10 -23.39
C SER A 291 9.72 -16.22 -22.15
N LEU A 292 9.20 -15.89 -20.95
CA LEU A 292 9.91 -16.15 -19.70
C LEU A 292 10.17 -17.65 -19.50
N SER A 293 9.18 -18.49 -19.75
CA SER A 293 9.32 -19.94 -19.63
C SER A 293 10.39 -20.50 -20.59
N ASN A 294 10.51 -19.95 -21.82
CA ASN A 294 11.52 -20.35 -22.78
C ASN A 294 12.97 -20.10 -22.31
N ILE A 295 13.17 -19.08 -21.48
CA ILE A 295 14.45 -18.78 -20.83
C ILE A 295 14.53 -19.36 -19.39
N ARG A 296 13.64 -20.28 -19.03
CA ARG A 296 13.57 -20.89 -17.71
C ARG A 296 13.45 -19.88 -16.57
N ALA A 297 12.69 -18.81 -16.80
CA ALA A 297 12.34 -17.82 -15.80
C ALA A 297 10.84 -17.82 -15.53
N SER A 298 10.45 -17.38 -14.35
CA SER A 298 9.04 -17.18 -13.99
C SER A 298 8.87 -15.89 -13.18
N LEU A 299 7.79 -15.16 -13.47
CA LEU A 299 7.39 -14.01 -12.66
C LEU A 299 6.77 -14.51 -11.35
N ILE A 300 7.36 -14.14 -10.23
CA ILE A 300 6.93 -14.54 -8.89
C ILE A 300 6.05 -13.47 -8.28
N ASP A 301 6.36 -12.19 -8.52
CA ASP A 301 5.66 -11.09 -7.93
C ASP A 301 5.75 -9.82 -8.78
N CYS A 302 4.67 -9.04 -8.76
CA CYS A 302 4.56 -7.74 -9.41
C CYS A 302 3.99 -6.74 -8.40
N GLU A 303 4.81 -5.83 -7.93
CA GLU A 303 4.46 -4.85 -6.92
C GLU A 303 4.55 -3.44 -7.49
N LEU A 304 3.42 -2.75 -7.57
CA LEU A 304 3.37 -1.31 -7.76
C LEU A 304 3.01 -0.66 -6.42
N LYS A 305 3.86 0.22 -5.94
CA LYS A 305 3.63 0.97 -4.71
C LYS A 305 3.76 2.46 -4.95
N GLU A 306 2.81 3.18 -4.38
CA GLU A 306 2.87 4.63 -4.28
C GLU A 306 3.26 5.00 -2.85
N GLY A 307 4.39 5.65 -2.66
CA GLY A 307 4.93 6.07 -1.37
C GLY A 307 4.66 7.53 -1.04
N GLY A 308 3.47 8.04 -1.35
CA GLY A 308 3.16 9.46 -1.25
C GLY A 308 3.59 10.21 -2.51
N GLU A 309 4.76 10.83 -2.53
CA GLU A 309 5.27 11.52 -3.71
C GLU A 309 6.02 10.61 -4.69
N ASP A 310 6.51 9.46 -4.21
CA ASP A 310 7.30 8.51 -4.98
C ASP A 310 6.51 7.26 -5.34
N THR A 311 6.74 6.75 -6.54
CA THR A 311 6.12 5.51 -7.03
C THR A 311 7.18 4.60 -7.62
N TYR A 312 7.05 3.31 -7.37
CA TYR A 312 7.90 2.30 -8.00
C TYR A 312 7.12 1.08 -8.48
N LEU A 313 7.68 0.41 -9.45
CA LEU A 313 7.28 -0.93 -9.89
C LEU A 313 8.43 -1.89 -9.61
N LEU A 314 8.18 -2.96 -8.88
CA LEU A 314 9.10 -4.08 -8.73
C LEU A 314 8.52 -5.32 -9.40
N LEU A 315 9.30 -5.94 -10.26
CA LEU A 315 9.02 -7.24 -10.86
C LEU A 315 10.05 -8.23 -10.34
N THR A 316 9.61 -9.24 -9.61
CA THR A 316 10.50 -10.26 -9.05
C THR A 316 10.34 -11.56 -9.82
N PHE A 317 11.44 -12.07 -10.30
CA PHE A 317 11.53 -13.28 -11.10
C PHE A 317 12.37 -14.35 -10.41
N GLN A 318 11.98 -15.61 -10.57
CA GLN A 318 12.85 -16.74 -10.31
C GLN A 318 13.59 -17.07 -11.62
N SER A 319 14.92 -17.10 -11.60
CA SER A 319 15.74 -17.50 -12.75
C SER A 319 17.14 -17.91 -12.31
N GLU A 320 17.69 -18.93 -12.95
CA GLU A 320 19.09 -19.30 -12.78
C GLU A 320 20.01 -18.62 -13.81
N ASP A 321 19.44 -18.10 -14.90
CA ASP A 321 20.17 -17.37 -15.94
C ASP A 321 19.87 -15.87 -15.87
N GLU A 322 20.72 -15.18 -15.14
CA GLU A 322 20.67 -13.74 -14.90
C GLU A 322 20.76 -12.94 -16.21
N ILE A 323 21.70 -13.31 -17.09
CA ILE A 323 22.00 -12.56 -18.30
C ILE A 323 20.86 -12.68 -19.31
N ALA A 324 20.37 -13.90 -19.52
CA ALA A 324 19.24 -14.14 -20.42
C ALA A 324 18.00 -13.36 -19.96
N LEU A 325 17.73 -13.32 -18.64
CA LEU A 325 16.58 -12.62 -18.09
C LEU A 325 16.72 -11.10 -18.25
N ILE A 326 17.87 -10.51 -17.92
CA ILE A 326 18.10 -9.06 -18.07
C ILE A 326 17.98 -8.64 -19.54
N ASN A 327 18.57 -9.38 -20.46
CA ASN A 327 18.48 -9.11 -21.88
C ASN A 327 17.04 -9.19 -22.39
N PHE A 328 16.30 -10.20 -21.95
CA PHE A 328 14.89 -10.35 -22.27
C PHE A 328 14.07 -9.16 -21.77
N LEU A 329 14.17 -8.79 -20.49
CA LEU A 329 13.44 -7.67 -19.90
C LEU A 329 13.77 -6.34 -20.58
N THR A 330 15.04 -6.10 -20.86
CA THR A 330 15.49 -4.89 -21.58
C THR A 330 14.86 -4.82 -22.97
N SER A 331 14.88 -5.91 -23.72
CA SER A 331 14.26 -5.99 -25.06
C SER A 331 12.75 -5.83 -24.99
N TYR A 332 12.10 -6.49 -24.04
CA TYR A 332 10.65 -6.44 -23.84
C TYR A 332 10.16 -5.02 -23.54
N PHE A 333 10.75 -4.37 -22.52
CA PHE A 333 10.35 -3.03 -22.14
C PHE A 333 10.66 -1.97 -23.20
N THR A 334 11.65 -2.19 -24.04
CA THR A 334 11.94 -1.30 -25.17
C THR A 334 10.84 -1.30 -26.23
N LYS A 335 10.09 -2.40 -26.35
CA LYS A 335 9.04 -2.59 -27.36
C LYS A 335 7.62 -2.50 -26.81
N LEU A 336 7.45 -2.28 -25.52
CA LEU A 336 6.16 -2.40 -24.81
C LEU A 336 5.05 -1.53 -25.44
N ASP A 337 5.37 -0.32 -25.87
CA ASP A 337 4.41 0.64 -26.48
C ASP A 337 3.88 0.19 -27.84
N SER A 338 4.63 -0.63 -28.57
CA SER A 338 4.25 -1.13 -29.90
C SER A 338 3.57 -2.51 -29.87
N GLN A 339 3.65 -3.22 -28.76
CA GLN A 339 3.15 -4.60 -28.64
C GLN A 339 1.65 -4.70 -28.34
N ILE A 340 1.06 -3.66 -27.72
CA ILE A 340 -0.37 -3.71 -27.37
C ILE A 340 -1.26 -3.31 -28.54
N THR A 341 -2.17 -4.20 -28.93
CA THR A 341 -3.19 -3.94 -29.96
C THR A 341 -4.42 -3.23 -29.37
N GLN A 342 -5.25 -2.61 -30.22
CA GLN A 342 -6.50 -1.97 -29.81
C GLN A 342 -7.47 -2.96 -29.14
N LYS A 343 -7.50 -4.20 -29.61
CA LYS A 343 -8.36 -5.24 -29.06
C LYS A 343 -7.92 -5.62 -27.65
N GLU A 344 -6.64 -5.95 -27.47
CA GLU A 344 -6.06 -6.29 -26.16
C GLU A 344 -6.26 -5.16 -25.16
N TYR A 345 -6.01 -3.93 -25.58
CA TYR A 345 -6.23 -2.75 -24.73
C TYR A 345 -7.68 -2.61 -24.28
N SER A 346 -8.64 -2.75 -25.21
CA SER A 346 -10.07 -2.71 -24.89
C SER A 346 -10.47 -3.83 -23.93
N ASP A 347 -9.92 -5.03 -24.09
CA ASP A 347 -10.22 -6.16 -23.21
C ASP A 347 -9.63 -5.95 -21.80
N LEU A 348 -8.43 -5.35 -21.70
CA LEU A 348 -7.85 -4.94 -20.43
C LEU A 348 -8.71 -3.91 -19.68
N GLN A 349 -9.16 -2.86 -20.39
CA GLN A 349 -10.03 -1.85 -19.79
C GLN A 349 -11.33 -2.47 -19.24
N LYS A 350 -11.98 -3.31 -20.03
CA LYS A 350 -13.20 -4.00 -19.61
C LYS A 350 -12.96 -4.89 -18.38
N LYS A 351 -11.85 -5.61 -18.35
CA LYS A 351 -11.47 -6.47 -17.23
C LYS A 351 -11.28 -5.64 -15.95
N ILE A 352 -10.53 -4.54 -16.00
CA ILE A 352 -10.29 -3.67 -14.85
C ILE A 352 -11.60 -3.09 -14.33
N ILE A 353 -12.46 -2.60 -15.22
CA ILE A 353 -13.77 -2.06 -14.85
C ILE A 353 -14.65 -3.13 -14.21
N ALA A 354 -14.74 -4.31 -14.83
CA ALA A 354 -15.58 -5.41 -14.32
C ALA A 354 -15.08 -5.92 -12.97
N SER A 355 -13.77 -6.09 -12.79
CA SER A 355 -13.17 -6.47 -11.51
C SER A 355 -13.47 -5.42 -10.43
N SER A 356 -13.23 -4.15 -10.72
CA SER A 356 -13.49 -3.06 -9.77
C SER A 356 -14.98 -2.93 -9.39
N MET A 357 -15.89 -3.17 -10.32
CA MET A 357 -17.32 -3.20 -10.03
C MET A 357 -17.69 -4.40 -9.17
N SER A 358 -17.12 -5.57 -9.43
CA SER A 358 -17.29 -6.77 -8.62
C SER A 358 -16.78 -6.54 -7.19
N ASP A 359 -15.59 -5.99 -7.05
CA ASP A 359 -15.00 -5.67 -5.75
C ASP A 359 -15.87 -4.69 -4.96
N LEU A 360 -16.40 -3.67 -5.61
CA LEU A 360 -17.31 -2.70 -4.98
C LEU A 360 -18.64 -3.30 -4.53
N SER A 361 -19.03 -4.46 -5.04
CA SER A 361 -20.25 -5.15 -4.58
C SER A 361 -20.08 -5.77 -3.19
N MET A 362 -18.86 -6.08 -2.79
CA MET A 362 -18.54 -6.69 -1.48
C MET A 362 -18.06 -5.62 -0.49
N PRO A 363 -18.65 -5.54 0.72
CA PRO A 363 -18.35 -4.49 1.69
C PRO A 363 -16.86 -4.34 2.03
N ASN A 364 -16.16 -5.46 2.26
CA ASN A 364 -14.74 -5.46 2.61
C ASN A 364 -13.85 -4.97 1.48
N TYR A 365 -14.14 -5.33 0.23
CA TYR A 365 -13.40 -4.82 -0.93
C TYR A 365 -13.73 -3.36 -1.21
N ALA A 366 -14.99 -2.94 -0.98
CA ALA A 366 -15.38 -1.54 -1.12
C ALA A 366 -14.60 -0.65 -0.14
N THR A 367 -14.53 -1.01 1.14
CA THR A 367 -13.75 -0.23 2.13
C THR A 367 -12.25 -0.27 1.83
N ASP A 368 -11.72 -1.39 1.32
CA ASP A 368 -10.32 -1.49 0.90
C ASP A 368 -10.01 -0.56 -0.29
N LEU A 369 -10.83 -0.60 -1.35
CA LEU A 369 -10.65 0.24 -2.53
C LEU A 369 -10.73 1.73 -2.17
N PHE A 370 -11.75 2.13 -1.40
CA PHE A 370 -11.92 3.53 -0.99
C PHE A 370 -10.78 4.02 -0.12
N SER A 371 -10.29 3.21 0.82
CA SER A 371 -9.16 3.59 1.67
C SER A 371 -7.84 3.67 0.91
N LYS A 372 -7.60 2.81 -0.08
CA LYS A 372 -6.42 2.90 -0.96
C LYS A 372 -6.45 4.14 -1.85
N THR A 373 -7.60 4.46 -2.43
CA THR A 373 -7.75 5.68 -3.25
C THR A 373 -7.64 6.95 -2.41
N ASN A 374 -8.12 6.91 -1.16
CA ASN A 374 -7.94 8.01 -0.21
C ASN A 374 -6.46 8.32 0.07
N ALA A 375 -5.62 7.28 0.21
CA ALA A 375 -4.18 7.43 0.40
C ALA A 375 -3.54 8.24 -0.75
N ASN A 376 -4.14 8.19 -1.90
CA ASN A 376 -3.67 8.78 -3.12
C ASN A 376 -4.30 10.14 -3.43
N HIS A 377 -5.17 10.65 -2.58
CA HIS A 377 -5.90 11.90 -2.77
C HIS A 377 -6.62 12.00 -4.13
N ILE A 378 -7.11 10.87 -4.63
CA ILE A 378 -7.87 10.77 -5.89
C ILE A 378 -9.34 10.43 -5.59
N PRO A 379 -10.26 10.76 -6.50
CA PRO A 379 -11.66 10.37 -6.33
C PRO A 379 -11.80 8.86 -6.14
N TYR A 380 -12.62 8.42 -5.19
CA TYR A 380 -12.82 6.99 -4.85
C TYR A 380 -13.22 6.12 -6.04
N THR A 381 -13.81 6.72 -7.05
CA THR A 381 -14.27 6.06 -8.26
C THR A 381 -13.34 6.23 -9.45
N ALA A 382 -12.16 6.82 -9.25
CA ALA A 382 -11.23 7.19 -10.32
C ALA A 382 -10.85 5.99 -11.19
N LEU A 383 -10.63 4.82 -10.57
CA LEU A 383 -10.27 3.61 -11.31
C LEU A 383 -11.31 3.25 -12.37
N ILE A 384 -12.60 3.26 -12.00
CA ILE A 384 -13.68 2.90 -12.91
C ILE A 384 -13.95 4.03 -13.91
N SER A 385 -14.05 5.28 -13.42
CA SER A 385 -14.40 6.43 -14.26
C SER A 385 -13.31 6.82 -15.24
N HIS A 386 -12.04 6.62 -14.89
CA HIS A 386 -10.92 7.02 -15.72
C HIS A 386 -10.41 5.90 -16.62
N SER A 387 -10.49 4.63 -16.21
CA SER A 387 -10.04 3.51 -17.06
C SER A 387 -10.71 3.51 -18.43
N SER A 388 -12.00 3.85 -18.51
CA SER A 388 -12.72 3.94 -19.78
C SER A 388 -12.38 5.14 -20.64
N ARG A 389 -11.79 6.20 -20.05
CA ARG A 389 -11.46 7.45 -20.73
C ARG A 389 -10.04 7.50 -21.30
N ILE A 390 -9.14 6.67 -20.81
CA ILE A 390 -7.78 6.60 -21.31
C ILE A 390 -7.81 5.94 -22.68
N SER A 391 -7.40 6.66 -23.73
CA SER A 391 -7.28 6.10 -25.08
C SER A 391 -6.03 5.23 -25.21
N LEU A 392 -6.02 4.29 -26.16
CA LEU A 392 -4.80 3.53 -26.47
C LEU A 392 -3.61 4.46 -26.84
N ASN A 393 -3.87 5.56 -27.55
CA ASN A 393 -2.83 6.51 -27.90
C ASN A 393 -2.24 7.21 -26.67
N THR A 394 -3.09 7.63 -25.71
CA THR A 394 -2.64 8.19 -24.42
C THR A 394 -1.81 7.16 -23.65
N TYR A 395 -2.26 5.92 -23.61
CA TYR A 395 -1.54 4.84 -22.93
C TYR A 395 -0.20 4.53 -23.61
N ARG A 396 -0.16 4.47 -24.95
CA ARG A 396 1.11 4.29 -25.68
C ARG A 396 2.09 5.44 -25.44
N LYS A 397 1.61 6.67 -25.33
CA LYS A 397 2.45 7.81 -24.95
C LYS A 397 3.07 7.59 -23.57
N PHE A 398 2.27 7.19 -22.58
CA PHE A 398 2.78 6.82 -21.26
C PHE A 398 3.82 5.69 -21.33
N LEU A 399 3.57 4.61 -22.09
CA LEU A 399 4.53 3.51 -22.26
C LEU A 399 5.84 3.98 -22.93
N SER A 400 5.77 4.94 -23.84
CA SER A 400 6.95 5.54 -24.44
C SER A 400 7.79 6.32 -23.42
N GLU A 401 7.13 7.07 -22.53
CA GLU A 401 7.80 7.75 -21.40
C GLU A 401 8.36 6.74 -20.38
N PHE A 402 7.62 5.66 -20.11
CA PHE A 402 8.05 4.58 -19.22
C PHE A 402 9.40 3.96 -19.64
N LYS A 403 9.70 3.94 -20.92
CA LYS A 403 11.02 3.49 -21.40
C LYS A 403 12.18 4.34 -20.87
N ALA A 404 11.95 5.64 -20.71
CA ALA A 404 12.96 6.59 -20.23
C ALA A 404 13.12 6.57 -18.71
N PHE A 405 12.16 6.01 -17.96
CA PHE A 405 12.24 5.95 -16.51
C PHE A 405 13.43 5.12 -16.04
N LYS A 406 14.05 5.53 -14.95
CA LYS A 406 15.24 4.88 -14.41
C LYS A 406 14.91 3.51 -13.82
N LYS A 407 15.81 2.59 -14.07
CA LYS A 407 15.67 1.18 -13.73
C LYS A 407 16.88 0.69 -12.96
N ALA A 408 16.65 -0.20 -12.00
CA ALA A 408 17.71 -0.88 -11.28
C ALA A 408 17.40 -2.37 -11.15
N VAL A 409 18.45 -3.17 -10.97
CA VAL A 409 18.33 -4.61 -10.84
C VAL A 409 19.06 -5.09 -9.60
N CYS A 410 18.47 -6.03 -8.90
CA CYS A 410 19.15 -6.83 -7.89
C CYS A 410 19.02 -8.32 -8.21
N PHE A 411 20.15 -9.00 -8.36
CA PHE A 411 20.20 -10.45 -8.51
C PHE A 411 20.65 -11.11 -7.21
N CYS A 412 19.75 -11.86 -6.62
CA CYS A 412 20.00 -12.66 -5.44
C CYS A 412 20.31 -14.10 -5.89
N LYS A 413 21.59 -14.42 -5.96
CA LYS A 413 22.06 -15.74 -6.35
C LYS A 413 21.89 -16.72 -5.20
N LYS A 414 21.44 -17.94 -5.48
CA LYS A 414 21.44 -19.01 -4.49
C LYS A 414 22.86 -19.32 -4.03
N GLY A 415 23.10 -19.22 -2.72
CA GLY A 415 24.28 -19.70 -2.04
C GLY A 415 24.17 -21.17 -1.67
N LYS A 416 25.30 -21.83 -1.47
CA LYS A 416 25.32 -23.20 -0.92
C LYS A 416 24.95 -23.15 0.57
N LYS A 417 24.20 -24.16 1.04
CA LYS A 417 24.11 -24.42 2.47
C LYS A 417 25.51 -24.72 2.98
N ILE A 418 25.99 -23.92 3.92
CA ILE A 418 27.23 -24.18 4.65
C ILE A 418 26.93 -25.20 5.74
#